data_f93b63589c8e4b454bfd46fceaccb8d9
#
_entry.id   f93b63589c8e4b454bfd46fceaccb8d9
#
_cell.length_a   1.000
_cell.length_b   1.000
_cell.length_c   1.000
_cell.angle_alpha   90.00
_cell.angle_beta   90.00
_cell.angle_gamma   90.00
#
_symmetry.space_group_name_H-M   'P 1'
#
loop_
_entity.id
_entity.type
_entity.pdbx_description
1 polymer ?
#
loop_
_entity_poly.entity_id
_entity_poly.type
_entity_poly.pdbx_seq_one_letter_code
_entity_poly.pdbx_strand_id
1 'polypeptide(L)'
;MKQINFYVIIILFFVSIIFTSCGGNAENLKVGNAAPDFTLQDSDGTNYTLSDYNGKKPVVIYFYPKANTSGCTKQACGIRDAWSRFKENNIVVLGISVDSKKSIKEFITDHNLNFPLLSDETKEVSKKYGVLNNIGLDSRITFVVEKNGNISNIIRDVNVETHADDVFNLAMKLK
;
A
#
# COMPACT_ATOMS: atom_id res chain seq x y z
N MET A 1 -31.60 -17.92 -67.62
CA MET A 1 -31.81 -18.13 -66.16
C MET A 1 -30.50 -17.95 -65.50
N LYS A 2 -30.30 -16.79 -64.81
CA LYS A 2 -29.04 -16.41 -64.13
C LYS A 2 -29.18 -16.75 -62.63
N GLN A 3 -28.33 -17.59 -62.17
CA GLN A 3 -28.17 -17.89 -60.73
C GLN A 3 -27.48 -16.69 -60.04
N ILE A 4 -28.15 -16.13 -59.04
CA ILE A 4 -27.57 -15.08 -58.18
C ILE A 4 -26.98 -15.77 -56.95
N ASN A 5 -25.65 -15.78 -56.88
CA ASN A 5 -24.92 -16.25 -55.70
C ASN A 5 -24.99 -15.16 -54.61
N PHE A 6 -25.67 -15.50 -53.50
CA PHE A 6 -25.67 -14.69 -52.29
C PHE A 6 -24.41 -14.99 -51.47
N TYR A 7 -23.40 -14.14 -51.58
CA TYR A 7 -22.28 -14.13 -50.62
C TYR A 7 -22.71 -13.41 -49.35
N VAL A 8 -22.93 -14.21 -48.29
CA VAL A 8 -23.14 -13.67 -46.95
C VAL A 8 -21.76 -13.28 -46.40
N ILE A 9 -21.51 -11.97 -46.38
CA ILE A 9 -20.30 -11.43 -45.73
C ILE A 9 -20.57 -11.37 -44.21
N ILE A 10 -20.04 -12.35 -43.50
CA ILE A 10 -19.99 -12.31 -42.03
C ILE A 10 -18.85 -11.37 -41.63
N ILE A 11 -19.19 -10.14 -41.28
CA ILE A 11 -18.26 -9.19 -40.65
C ILE A 11 -18.13 -9.58 -39.19
N LEU A 12 -17.06 -10.32 -38.85
CA LEU A 12 -16.64 -10.56 -37.49
C LEU A 12 -16.06 -9.26 -36.90
N PHE A 13 -16.90 -8.55 -36.14
CA PHE A 13 -16.42 -7.47 -35.28
C PHE A 13 -15.57 -8.08 -34.16
N PHE A 14 -14.25 -8.12 -34.35
CA PHE A 14 -13.30 -8.29 -33.26
C PHE A 14 -13.34 -7.04 -32.36
N VAL A 15 -14.14 -7.09 -31.29
CA VAL A 15 -14.04 -6.12 -30.22
C VAL A 15 -12.73 -6.42 -29.49
N SER A 16 -11.68 -5.73 -29.91
CA SER A 16 -10.39 -5.74 -29.20
C SER A 16 -10.60 -4.99 -27.89
N ILE A 17 -10.87 -5.71 -26.80
CA ILE A 17 -10.83 -5.15 -25.45
C ILE A 17 -9.36 -4.85 -25.16
N ILE A 18 -8.98 -3.60 -25.40
CA ILE A 18 -7.69 -3.08 -24.96
C ILE A 18 -7.76 -2.98 -23.44
N PHE A 19 -7.26 -4.00 -22.73
CA PHE A 19 -6.89 -3.86 -21.34
C PHE A 19 -5.72 -2.86 -21.31
N THR A 20 -6.04 -1.59 -21.14
CA THR A 20 -5.06 -0.59 -20.73
C THR A 20 -4.60 -1.00 -19.33
N SER A 21 -3.52 -1.80 -19.28
CA SER A 21 -2.73 -1.98 -18.06
C SER A 21 -2.23 -0.59 -17.68
N CYS A 22 -2.87 0.05 -16.71
CA CYS A 22 -2.33 1.24 -16.03
C CYS A 22 -1.10 0.79 -15.23
N GLY A 23 0.01 0.55 -15.94
CA GLY A 23 1.33 0.48 -15.35
C GLY A 23 1.74 1.89 -14.97
N GLY A 24 1.28 2.40 -13.84
CA GLY A 24 1.79 3.64 -13.27
C GLY A 24 3.28 3.45 -12.98
N ASN A 25 4.12 4.24 -13.66
CA ASN A 25 5.54 4.30 -13.32
C ASN A 25 5.67 4.78 -11.87
N ALA A 26 6.26 3.93 -11.02
CA ALA A 26 6.41 4.11 -9.59
C ALA A 26 7.07 5.44 -9.17
N GLU A 27 7.89 6.04 -10.02
CA GLU A 27 8.63 7.29 -9.73
C GLU A 27 7.74 8.54 -9.60
N ASN A 28 6.44 8.47 -9.86
CA ASN A 28 5.58 9.66 -10.00
C ASN A 28 4.26 9.63 -9.22
N LEU A 29 4.13 8.82 -8.15
CA LEU A 29 2.92 8.88 -7.34
C LEU A 29 2.75 10.28 -6.72
N LYS A 30 1.55 10.85 -6.93
CA LYS A 30 1.15 12.18 -6.47
C LYS A 30 -0.15 12.09 -5.69
N VAL A 31 -0.41 13.08 -4.88
CA VAL A 31 -1.72 13.30 -4.28
C VAL A 31 -2.79 13.35 -5.39
N GLY A 32 -3.89 12.65 -5.18
CA GLY A 32 -4.98 12.48 -6.14
C GLY A 32 -4.86 11.25 -7.05
N ASN A 33 -3.67 10.61 -7.16
CA ASN A 33 -3.56 9.35 -7.90
C ASN A 33 -4.21 8.21 -7.13
N ALA A 34 -4.72 7.21 -7.84
CA ALA A 34 -5.10 5.93 -7.23
C ALA A 34 -3.86 5.27 -6.60
N ALA A 35 -3.99 4.82 -5.35
CA ALA A 35 -2.94 4.04 -4.68
C ALA A 35 -2.81 2.68 -5.40
N PRO A 36 -1.60 2.27 -5.81
CA PRO A 36 -1.39 0.97 -6.43
C PRO A 36 -1.86 -0.17 -5.52
N ASP A 37 -2.77 -1.02 -6.03
CA ASP A 37 -3.27 -2.15 -5.26
C ASP A 37 -2.19 -3.21 -5.05
N PHE A 38 -2.28 -3.88 -3.90
CA PHE A 38 -1.39 -4.97 -3.53
C PHE A 38 -2.09 -5.98 -2.63
N THR A 39 -1.55 -7.19 -2.59
CA THR A 39 -1.80 -8.19 -1.56
C THR A 39 -0.48 -8.61 -0.97
N LEU A 40 -0.26 -8.35 0.31
CA LEU A 40 0.93 -8.76 1.06
C LEU A 40 0.52 -9.58 2.28
N GLN A 41 1.47 -10.32 2.83
CA GLN A 41 1.25 -11.11 4.04
C GLN A 41 1.98 -10.49 5.24
N ASP A 42 1.36 -10.63 6.41
CA ASP A 42 2.05 -10.42 7.66
C ASP A 42 2.96 -11.61 8.04
N SER A 43 3.59 -11.54 9.20
CA SER A 43 4.49 -12.59 9.69
C SER A 43 3.79 -13.93 9.96
N ASP A 44 2.48 -13.94 10.15
CA ASP A 44 1.67 -15.12 10.45
C ASP A 44 1.00 -15.70 9.19
N GLY A 45 1.23 -15.07 8.02
CA GLY A 45 0.70 -15.49 6.72
C GLY A 45 -0.71 -14.97 6.42
N THR A 46 -1.24 -14.05 7.22
CA THR A 46 -2.52 -13.39 6.95
C THR A 46 -2.36 -12.44 5.77
N ASN A 47 -3.24 -12.56 4.77
CA ASN A 47 -3.25 -11.66 3.61
C ASN A 47 -3.92 -10.33 3.95
N TYR A 48 -3.32 -9.24 3.47
CA TYR A 48 -3.85 -7.88 3.50
C TYR A 48 -3.88 -7.33 2.09
N THR A 49 -5.08 -7.05 1.58
CA THR A 49 -5.28 -6.45 0.25
C THR A 49 -5.76 -5.02 0.40
N LEU A 50 -5.09 -4.06 -0.23
CA LEU A 50 -5.43 -2.65 -0.09
C LEU A 50 -6.87 -2.36 -0.54
N SER A 51 -7.30 -2.93 -1.67
CA SER A 51 -8.66 -2.73 -2.20
C SER A 51 -9.78 -3.25 -1.30
N ASP A 52 -9.51 -4.14 -0.34
CA ASP A 52 -10.50 -4.60 0.64
C ASP A 52 -11.03 -3.47 1.54
N TYR A 53 -10.30 -2.37 1.66
CA TYR A 53 -10.67 -1.21 2.45
C TYR A 53 -11.42 -0.14 1.67
N ASN A 54 -11.49 -0.26 0.34
CA ASN A 54 -12.18 0.70 -0.52
C ASN A 54 -13.67 0.83 -0.15
N GLY A 55 -14.15 2.06 -0.09
CA GLY A 55 -15.50 2.39 0.35
C GLY A 55 -15.75 2.26 1.86
N LYS A 56 -14.79 1.78 2.63
CA LYS A 56 -14.97 1.42 4.05
C LYS A 56 -14.16 2.30 4.99
N LYS A 57 -12.84 2.35 4.79
CA LYS A 57 -11.91 2.95 5.76
C LYS A 57 -10.76 3.67 5.06
N PRO A 58 -10.27 4.81 5.60
CA PRO A 58 -9.00 5.35 5.19
C PRO A 58 -7.85 4.43 5.63
N VAL A 59 -6.78 4.40 4.85
CA VAL A 59 -5.61 3.55 5.09
C VAL A 59 -4.35 4.39 5.16
N VAL A 60 -3.55 4.20 6.20
CA VAL A 60 -2.19 4.70 6.31
C VAL A 60 -1.25 3.57 5.91
N ILE A 61 -0.47 3.77 4.86
CA ILE A 61 0.57 2.84 4.40
C ILE A 61 1.90 3.50 4.67
N TYR A 62 2.71 2.94 5.58
CA TYR A 62 4.04 3.47 5.80
C TYR A 62 5.12 2.44 5.45
N PHE A 63 6.05 2.87 4.62
CA PHE A 63 7.23 2.10 4.26
C PHE A 63 8.36 2.46 5.20
N TYR A 64 9.10 1.44 5.65
CA TYR A 64 10.24 1.63 6.55
C TYR A 64 11.45 0.79 6.09
N PRO A 65 12.69 1.31 6.26
CA PRO A 65 13.89 0.71 5.68
C PRO A 65 14.20 -0.70 6.17
N LYS A 66 14.12 -0.93 7.48
CA LYS A 66 14.53 -2.23 8.05
C LYS A 66 14.05 -2.40 9.48
N ALA A 67 13.50 -3.56 9.78
CA ALA A 67 13.14 -4.00 11.13
C ALA A 67 14.34 -3.91 12.11
N ASN A 68 14.05 -3.72 13.39
CA ASN A 68 15.02 -3.66 14.49
C ASN A 68 16.13 -2.58 14.35
N THR A 69 15.95 -1.56 13.49
CA THR A 69 16.80 -0.36 13.51
C THR A 69 16.19 0.72 14.41
N SER A 70 17.01 1.55 15.02
CA SER A 70 16.57 2.51 16.04
C SER A 70 15.42 3.43 15.60
N GLY A 71 15.53 4.02 14.41
CA GLY A 71 14.48 4.90 13.86
C GLY A 71 13.21 4.15 13.50
N CYS A 72 13.31 2.92 12.95
CA CYS A 72 12.13 2.10 12.62
C CYS A 72 11.44 1.58 13.87
N THR A 73 12.23 1.20 14.89
CA THR A 73 11.69 0.81 16.20
C THR A 73 10.92 1.96 16.83
N LYS A 74 11.49 3.16 16.84
CA LYS A 74 10.82 4.33 17.39
C LYS A 74 9.51 4.65 16.68
N GLN A 75 9.52 4.63 15.35
CA GLN A 75 8.33 4.83 14.55
C GLN A 75 7.24 3.77 14.85
N ALA A 76 7.61 2.49 14.86
CA ALA A 76 6.68 1.40 15.12
C ALA A 76 6.12 1.44 16.56
N CYS A 77 6.94 1.75 17.56
CA CYS A 77 6.49 1.93 18.94
C CYS A 77 5.49 3.08 19.07
N GLY A 78 5.70 4.20 18.37
CA GLY A 78 4.75 5.31 18.37
C GLY A 78 3.38 4.89 17.79
N ILE A 79 3.35 4.13 16.70
CA ILE A 79 2.10 3.57 16.14
C ILE A 79 1.47 2.57 17.12
N ARG A 80 2.25 1.67 17.73
CA ARG A 80 1.78 0.72 18.76
C ARG A 80 1.07 1.44 19.90
N ASP A 81 1.69 2.47 20.43
CA ASP A 81 1.17 3.22 21.59
C ASP A 81 -0.11 4.00 21.25
N ALA A 82 -0.24 4.44 20.00
CA ALA A 82 -1.44 5.10 19.47
C ALA A 82 -2.50 4.14 18.87
N TRP A 83 -2.27 2.82 18.89
CA TRP A 83 -3.06 1.84 18.14
C TRP A 83 -4.56 1.83 18.49
N SER A 84 -4.91 2.01 19.77
CA SER A 84 -6.32 2.10 20.20
C SER A 84 -7.05 3.24 19.49
N ARG A 85 -6.41 4.40 19.34
CA ARG A 85 -6.97 5.58 18.65
C ARG A 85 -7.27 5.28 17.18
N PHE A 86 -6.37 4.57 16.48
CA PHE A 86 -6.60 4.17 15.09
C PHE A 86 -7.80 3.23 14.97
N LYS A 87 -7.87 2.19 15.81
CA LYS A 87 -8.98 1.21 15.82
C LYS A 87 -10.32 1.87 16.12
N GLU A 88 -10.42 2.66 17.17
CA GLU A 88 -11.65 3.34 17.59
C GLU A 88 -12.16 4.29 16.50
N ASN A 89 -11.26 4.83 15.71
CA ASN A 89 -11.60 5.73 14.61
C ASN A 89 -11.72 5.04 13.24
N ASN A 90 -11.68 3.70 13.18
CA ASN A 90 -11.77 2.91 11.94
C ASN A 90 -10.72 3.31 10.90
N ILE A 91 -9.51 3.65 11.33
CA ILE A 91 -8.36 3.92 10.48
C ILE A 91 -7.49 2.67 10.43
N VAL A 92 -7.15 2.24 9.23
CA VAL A 92 -6.22 1.12 9.01
C VAL A 92 -4.80 1.65 8.93
N VAL A 93 -3.85 0.97 9.58
CA VAL A 93 -2.41 1.27 9.45
C VAL A 93 -1.70 -0.01 9.02
N LEU A 94 -0.94 0.06 7.94
CA LEU A 94 -0.15 -1.02 7.38
C LEU A 94 1.30 -0.57 7.30
N GLY A 95 2.20 -1.25 8.01
CA GLY A 95 3.64 -1.04 7.86
C GLY A 95 4.20 -2.03 6.84
N ILE A 96 5.02 -1.57 5.91
CA ILE A 96 5.59 -2.41 4.85
C ILE A 96 7.10 -2.26 4.82
N SER A 97 7.81 -3.37 4.69
CA SER A 97 9.24 -3.40 4.40
C SER A 97 9.60 -4.59 3.54
N VAL A 98 10.81 -4.57 2.99
CA VAL A 98 11.37 -5.69 2.23
C VAL A 98 11.97 -6.78 3.13
N ASP A 99 11.78 -6.68 4.44
CA ASP A 99 12.23 -7.68 5.39
C ASP A 99 11.46 -9.00 5.23
N SER A 100 12.11 -10.12 5.56
CA SER A 100 11.45 -11.42 5.60
C SER A 100 10.39 -11.49 6.70
N LYS A 101 9.40 -12.36 6.51
CA LYS A 101 8.38 -12.65 7.54
C LYS A 101 9.00 -13.01 8.88
N LYS A 102 10.11 -13.76 8.87
CA LYS A 102 10.84 -14.12 10.09
C LYS A 102 11.37 -12.87 10.80
N SER A 103 12.04 -11.97 10.08
CA SER A 103 12.57 -10.73 10.66
C SER A 103 11.46 -9.82 11.19
N ILE A 104 10.34 -9.73 10.46
CA ILE A 104 9.15 -9.00 10.93
C ILE A 104 8.57 -9.63 12.20
N LYS A 105 8.52 -10.96 12.29
CA LYS A 105 8.05 -11.68 13.49
C LYS A 105 8.91 -11.37 14.72
N GLU A 106 10.23 -11.40 14.55
CA GLU A 106 11.18 -11.02 15.58
C GLU A 106 10.93 -9.57 16.03
N PHE A 107 10.81 -8.64 15.07
CA PHE A 107 10.53 -7.23 15.35
C PHE A 107 9.23 -7.02 16.14
N ILE A 108 8.15 -7.70 15.74
CA ILE A 108 6.86 -7.67 16.45
C ILE A 108 7.02 -8.17 17.88
N THR A 109 7.74 -9.28 18.07
CA THR A 109 7.92 -9.90 19.38
C THR A 109 8.78 -9.04 20.30
N ASP A 110 9.92 -8.55 19.80
CA ASP A 110 10.89 -7.78 20.58
C ASP A 110 10.31 -6.45 21.10
N HIS A 111 9.35 -5.88 20.36
CA HIS A 111 8.78 -4.56 20.68
C HIS A 111 7.28 -4.59 20.98
N ASN A 112 6.67 -5.79 21.14
CA ASN A 112 5.24 -5.95 21.43
C ASN A 112 4.34 -5.17 20.47
N LEU A 113 4.66 -5.19 19.17
CA LEU A 113 3.88 -4.47 18.16
C LEU A 113 2.52 -5.15 17.97
N ASN A 114 1.45 -4.36 17.91
CA ASN A 114 0.06 -4.83 17.99
C ASN A 114 -0.78 -4.45 16.74
N PHE A 115 -0.12 -4.17 15.65
CA PHE A 115 -0.72 -3.78 14.38
C PHE A 115 -0.03 -4.48 13.19
N PRO A 116 -0.65 -4.52 11.99
CA PRO A 116 -0.10 -5.25 10.85
C PRO A 116 1.23 -4.69 10.34
N LEU A 117 2.24 -5.56 10.26
CA LEU A 117 3.49 -5.34 9.53
C LEU A 117 3.61 -6.39 8.43
N LEU A 118 3.77 -5.93 7.19
CA LEU A 118 3.69 -6.73 5.98
C LEU A 118 5.06 -6.88 5.32
N SER A 119 5.30 -8.08 4.79
CA SER A 119 6.55 -8.44 4.11
C SER A 119 6.40 -8.28 2.60
N ASP A 120 7.23 -7.43 1.99
CA ASP A 120 7.41 -7.29 0.53
C ASP A 120 8.79 -7.81 0.09
N GLU A 121 9.12 -9.06 0.47
CA GLU A 121 10.42 -9.69 0.12
C GLU A 121 10.70 -9.63 -1.39
N THR A 122 9.67 -9.66 -2.23
CA THR A 122 9.79 -9.56 -3.69
C THR A 122 10.10 -8.15 -4.18
N LYS A 123 9.92 -7.14 -3.31
CA LYS A 123 10.10 -5.72 -3.61
C LYS A 123 9.17 -5.18 -4.70
N GLU A 124 8.12 -5.89 -5.03
CA GLU A 124 7.20 -5.50 -6.10
C GLU A 124 6.32 -4.32 -5.69
N VAL A 125 5.83 -4.33 -4.45
CA VAL A 125 5.00 -3.24 -3.92
C VAL A 125 5.87 -2.00 -3.70
N SER A 126 7.05 -2.16 -3.12
CA SER A 126 8.02 -1.08 -2.92
C SER A 126 8.41 -0.39 -4.24
N LYS A 127 8.56 -1.17 -5.32
CA LYS A 127 8.77 -0.62 -6.68
C LYS A 127 7.54 0.12 -7.19
N LYS A 128 6.33 -0.45 -7.06
CA LYS A 128 5.08 0.19 -7.49
C LYS A 128 4.85 1.54 -6.79
N TYR A 129 5.25 1.65 -5.52
CA TYR A 129 5.13 2.88 -4.74
C TYR A 129 6.31 3.85 -4.92
N GLY A 130 7.36 3.45 -5.67
CA GLY A 130 8.55 4.27 -5.90
C GLY A 130 9.34 4.58 -4.64
N VAL A 131 9.30 3.68 -3.67
CA VAL A 131 9.98 3.85 -2.37
C VAL A 131 11.28 3.07 -2.27
N LEU A 132 11.52 2.12 -3.17
CA LEU A 132 12.73 1.30 -3.16
C LEU A 132 13.95 2.16 -3.53
N ASN A 133 14.94 2.21 -2.64
CA ASN A 133 16.17 2.95 -2.84
C ASN A 133 17.25 2.11 -3.58
N ASN A 134 18.37 2.75 -3.90
CA ASN A 134 19.46 2.14 -4.68
C ASN A 134 20.18 0.98 -3.98
N ILE A 135 20.04 0.84 -2.66
CA ILE A 135 20.59 -0.29 -1.89
C ILE A 135 19.57 -1.40 -1.67
N GLY A 136 18.39 -1.28 -2.27
CA GLY A 136 17.36 -2.31 -2.24
C GLY A 136 16.56 -2.39 -0.95
N LEU A 137 16.52 -1.31 -0.17
CA LEU A 137 15.66 -1.11 1.00
C LEU A 137 14.60 -0.05 0.70
N ASP A 138 13.55 0.00 1.51
CA ASP A 138 12.56 1.06 1.40
C ASP A 138 13.09 2.38 1.97
N SER A 139 12.77 3.46 1.28
CA SER A 139 12.82 4.80 1.86
C SER A 139 11.68 4.97 2.86
N ARG A 140 11.89 5.75 3.90
CA ARG A 140 10.85 6.04 4.90
C ARG A 140 9.85 7.03 4.31
N ILE A 141 8.77 6.50 3.73
CA ILE A 141 7.71 7.29 3.09
C ILE A 141 6.35 6.76 3.54
N THR A 142 5.43 7.68 3.80
CA THR A 142 4.06 7.33 4.19
C THR A 142 3.05 7.87 3.20
N PHE A 143 2.09 7.05 2.84
CA PHE A 143 0.94 7.39 2.03
C PHE A 143 -0.33 7.32 2.88
N VAL A 144 -1.16 8.36 2.82
CA VAL A 144 -2.50 8.33 3.41
C VAL A 144 -3.50 8.19 2.27
N VAL A 145 -4.31 7.13 2.32
CA VAL A 145 -5.24 6.76 1.26
C VAL A 145 -6.67 6.98 1.74
N GLU A 146 -7.46 7.63 0.92
CA GLU A 146 -8.88 7.87 1.15
C GLU A 146 -9.71 6.58 0.97
N LYS A 147 -10.97 6.61 1.43
CA LYS A 147 -11.92 5.51 1.22
C LYS A 147 -12.17 5.19 -0.27
N ASN A 148 -12.03 6.17 -1.17
CA ASN A 148 -12.17 5.98 -2.61
C ASN A 148 -10.94 5.33 -3.27
N GLY A 149 -9.89 5.03 -2.49
CA GLY A 149 -8.64 4.44 -2.97
C GLY A 149 -7.61 5.44 -3.49
N ASN A 150 -7.87 6.75 -3.45
CA ASN A 150 -6.92 7.75 -3.90
C ASN A 150 -5.98 8.18 -2.77
N ILE A 151 -4.76 8.56 -3.13
CA ILE A 151 -3.76 9.10 -2.22
C ILE A 151 -4.16 10.53 -1.85
N SER A 152 -4.43 10.79 -0.57
CA SER A 152 -4.70 12.14 -0.06
C SER A 152 -3.44 12.88 0.35
N ASN A 153 -2.45 12.16 0.89
CA ASN A 153 -1.20 12.74 1.37
C ASN A 153 -0.02 11.80 1.14
N ILE A 154 1.15 12.39 0.93
CA ILE A 154 2.44 11.68 0.86
C ILE A 154 3.41 12.40 1.79
N ILE A 155 3.92 11.70 2.81
CA ILE A 155 4.92 12.23 3.75
C ILE A 155 6.27 11.61 3.36
N ARG A 156 7.18 12.42 2.83
CA ARG A 156 8.52 11.99 2.40
C ARG A 156 9.60 12.30 3.43
N ASP A 157 9.38 13.30 4.25
CA ASP A 157 10.23 13.65 5.39
C ASP A 157 9.50 13.29 6.69
N VAL A 158 9.70 12.04 7.12
CA VAL A 158 8.99 11.46 8.27
C VAL A 158 9.78 11.72 9.55
N ASN A 159 9.21 12.54 10.43
CA ASN A 159 9.69 12.64 11.81
C ASN A 159 9.14 11.44 12.62
N VAL A 160 10.02 10.52 13.02
CA VAL A 160 9.64 9.31 13.74
C VAL A 160 9.04 9.56 15.13
N GLU A 161 9.30 10.73 15.73
CA GLU A 161 8.75 11.12 17.04
C GLU A 161 7.27 11.47 16.97
N THR A 162 6.87 12.17 15.90
CA THR A 162 5.50 12.71 15.73
C THR A 162 4.67 11.90 14.73
N HIS A 163 5.28 10.93 14.05
CA HIS A 163 4.67 10.22 12.92
C HIS A 163 3.28 9.66 13.23
N ALA A 164 3.09 9.05 14.41
CA ALA A 164 1.80 8.46 14.78
C ALA A 164 0.70 9.53 14.87
N ASP A 165 0.99 10.68 15.45
CA ASP A 165 0.04 11.79 15.55
C ASP A 165 -0.20 12.46 14.19
N ASP A 166 0.86 12.64 13.40
CA ASP A 166 0.78 13.26 12.08
C ASP A 166 -0.16 12.44 11.17
N VAL A 167 0.04 11.13 11.06
CA VAL A 167 -0.78 10.28 10.21
C VAL A 167 -2.19 10.08 10.76
N PHE A 168 -2.36 10.04 12.08
CA PHE A 168 -3.67 10.01 12.70
C PHE A 168 -4.48 11.24 12.33
N ASN A 169 -3.90 12.44 12.51
CA ASN A 169 -4.56 13.71 12.22
C ASN A 169 -4.90 13.87 10.73
N LEU A 170 -4.05 13.38 9.83
CA LEU A 170 -4.35 13.37 8.40
C LEU A 170 -5.50 12.42 8.06
N ALA A 171 -5.47 11.19 8.57
CA ALA A 171 -6.51 10.20 8.31
C ALA A 171 -7.87 10.58 8.91
N MET A 172 -7.90 11.29 10.04
CA MET A 172 -9.14 11.81 10.65
C MET A 172 -9.88 12.80 9.76
N LYS A 173 -9.18 13.54 8.90
CA LYS A 173 -9.80 14.48 7.94
C LYS A 173 -10.51 13.77 6.78
N LEU A 174 -10.33 12.45 6.65
CA LEU A 174 -10.85 11.63 5.55
C LEU A 174 -12.05 10.75 5.96
N LYS A 175 -12.59 10.95 7.14
CA LYS A 175 -13.72 10.17 7.71
C LYS A 175 -15.07 10.54 7.12
#